data_34ad9d2998368d2aa2067d86b4cb68e2
#
_entry.id   34ad9d2998368d2aa2067d86b4cb68e2
#
_cell.length_a   1.000
_cell.length_b   1.000
_cell.length_c   1.000
_cell.angle_alpha   90.00
_cell.angle_beta   90.00
_cell.angle_gamma   90.00
#
_symmetry.space_group_name_H-M   'P 1'
#
loop_
_entity.id
_entity.type
_entity.pdbx_description
1 polymer ?
#
loop_
_entity_poly.entity_id
_entity_poly.type
_entity_poly.pdbx_seq_one_letter_code
_entity_poly.pdbx_strand_id
1 'polypeptide(L)'
;MIIREAKIEDIPQIQFVRNSVTENTLSDPNLVTDEDCEEFITVRGKGWICEIDSKIVGFSIADLKEHNIWALFLHPDFEKQGIGRKLHDIMLNWYFNQTKETVWLGTAPGTRAEQFYRKSGWKEIGLHGKGEVKFEMTYQDYWSNK
;
A
#
# COMPACT_ATOMS: atom_id res chain seq x y z
N MET A 1 14.87 0.03 12.85
CA MET A 1 13.76 -0.11 11.88
C MET A 1 14.00 -1.34 11.02
N ILE A 2 13.01 -2.21 10.96
CA ILE A 2 13.08 -3.46 10.19
C ILE A 2 11.97 -3.45 9.16
N ILE A 3 12.30 -3.68 7.88
CA ILE A 3 11.31 -3.89 6.82
C ILE A 3 11.45 -5.33 6.34
N ARG A 4 10.35 -6.08 6.40
CA ARG A 4 10.33 -7.49 6.02
C ARG A 4 8.99 -7.88 5.43
N GLU A 5 8.91 -9.09 4.85
CA GLU A 5 7.64 -9.60 4.35
C GLU A 5 6.64 -9.80 5.49
N ALA A 6 5.37 -9.51 5.19
CA ALA A 6 4.29 -9.73 6.13
C ALA A 6 3.97 -11.22 6.25
N LYS A 7 3.60 -11.63 7.45
CA LYS A 7 3.19 -13.00 7.78
C LYS A 7 1.78 -12.99 8.34
N ILE A 8 1.13 -14.14 8.37
CA ILE A 8 -0.22 -14.26 8.93
C ILE A 8 -0.27 -13.75 10.36
N GLU A 9 0.77 -14.02 11.15
CA GLU A 9 0.85 -13.58 12.55
C GLU A 9 0.84 -12.06 12.69
N ASP A 10 1.18 -11.32 11.64
CA ASP A 10 1.24 -9.86 11.66
C ASP A 10 -0.15 -9.21 11.48
N ILE A 11 -1.15 -9.96 11.06
CA ILE A 11 -2.46 -9.42 10.68
C ILE A 11 -3.11 -8.58 11.78
N PRO A 12 -3.11 -8.99 13.07
CA PRO A 12 -3.68 -8.13 14.10
C PRO A 12 -3.05 -6.74 14.17
N GLN A 13 -1.73 -6.66 14.03
CA GLN A 13 -1.04 -5.37 14.04
C GLN A 13 -1.25 -4.59 12.73
N ILE A 14 -1.33 -5.30 11.59
CA ILE A 14 -1.67 -4.68 10.30
C ILE A 14 -3.05 -4.02 10.40
N GLN A 15 -4.04 -4.71 10.96
CA GLN A 15 -5.38 -4.15 11.15
C GLN A 15 -5.37 -2.96 12.10
N PHE A 16 -4.56 -3.02 13.17
CA PHE A 16 -4.42 -1.89 14.07
C PHE A 16 -3.92 -0.65 13.33
N VAL A 17 -2.88 -0.79 12.49
CA VAL A 17 -2.35 0.31 11.69
C VAL A 17 -3.42 0.81 10.71
N ARG A 18 -4.11 -0.11 10.03
CA ARG A 18 -5.15 0.25 9.06
C ARG A 18 -6.24 1.11 9.68
N ASN A 19 -6.60 0.84 10.92
CA ASN A 19 -7.65 1.56 11.61
C ASN A 19 -7.15 2.78 12.40
N SER A 20 -5.84 3.02 12.42
CA SER A 20 -5.24 4.17 13.13
C SER A 20 -5.15 5.42 12.26
N VAL A 21 -5.30 5.29 10.94
CA VAL A 21 -5.08 6.41 10.02
C VAL A 21 -6.21 7.43 10.11
N THR A 22 -5.88 8.70 9.80
CA THR A 22 -6.83 9.80 9.83
C THR A 22 -7.30 10.19 8.44
N GLU A 23 -6.64 9.71 7.40
CA GLU A 23 -7.00 9.89 5.99
C GLU A 23 -7.20 8.54 5.35
N ASN A 24 -8.07 8.44 4.33
CA ASN A 24 -8.42 7.15 3.70
C ASN A 24 -8.96 6.14 4.71
N THR A 25 -9.75 6.64 5.66
CA THR A 25 -10.32 5.82 6.74
C THR A 25 -11.40 4.88 6.19
N LEU A 26 -11.56 3.73 6.87
CA LEU A 26 -12.67 2.85 6.59
C LEU A 26 -13.92 3.38 7.29
N SER A 27 -15.08 3.35 6.60
CA SER A 27 -16.36 3.73 7.22
C SER A 27 -16.76 2.76 8.34
N ASP A 28 -16.27 1.52 8.25
CA ASP A 28 -16.49 0.47 9.24
C ASP A 28 -15.22 -0.37 9.29
N PRO A 29 -14.60 -0.55 10.49
CA PRO A 29 -13.40 -1.37 10.62
C PRO A 29 -13.58 -2.82 10.13
N ASN A 30 -14.83 -3.31 10.12
CA ASN A 30 -15.11 -4.68 9.69
C ASN A 30 -15.19 -4.84 8.17
N LEU A 31 -15.04 -3.75 7.39
CA LEU A 31 -15.02 -3.83 5.93
C LEU A 31 -13.80 -4.59 5.40
N VAL A 32 -12.70 -4.58 6.15
CA VAL A 32 -11.51 -5.36 5.84
C VAL A 32 -11.33 -6.37 6.94
N THR A 33 -11.51 -7.65 6.61
CA THR A 33 -11.44 -8.73 7.60
C THR A 33 -10.04 -9.31 7.67
N ASP A 34 -9.78 -10.10 8.73
CA ASP A 34 -8.51 -10.84 8.83
C ASP A 34 -8.36 -11.81 7.67
N GLU A 35 -9.47 -12.44 7.24
CA GLU A 35 -9.49 -13.36 6.11
C GLU A 35 -9.10 -12.63 4.81
N ASP A 36 -9.57 -11.40 4.63
CA ASP A 36 -9.17 -10.58 3.48
C ASP A 36 -7.66 -10.34 3.49
N CYS A 37 -7.12 -9.93 4.63
CA CYS A 37 -5.68 -9.70 4.76
C CYS A 37 -4.89 -10.97 4.45
N GLU A 38 -5.32 -12.11 4.97
CA GLU A 38 -4.64 -13.38 4.73
C GLU A 38 -4.66 -13.72 3.23
N GLU A 39 -5.81 -13.58 2.58
CA GLU A 39 -5.91 -13.86 1.14
C GLU A 39 -4.97 -12.97 0.33
N PHE A 40 -4.94 -11.67 0.62
CA PHE A 40 -4.12 -10.74 -0.15
C PHE A 40 -2.63 -10.97 0.04
N ILE A 41 -2.18 -11.34 1.23
CA ILE A 41 -0.74 -11.54 1.47
C ILE A 41 -0.24 -12.95 1.16
N THR A 42 -1.13 -13.92 0.99
CA THR A 42 -0.72 -15.32 0.73
C THR A 42 -1.11 -15.83 -0.64
N VAL A 43 -2.28 -15.47 -1.16
CA VAL A 43 -2.82 -16.02 -2.40
C VAL A 43 -2.75 -15.02 -3.55
N ARG A 44 -3.22 -13.78 -3.32
CA ARG A 44 -3.35 -12.79 -4.38
C ARG A 44 -2.07 -12.02 -4.65
N GLY A 45 -1.22 -11.88 -3.66
CA GLY A 45 0.00 -11.10 -3.81
C GLY A 45 0.94 -11.29 -2.65
N LYS A 46 1.51 -10.16 -2.18
CA LYS A 46 2.47 -10.17 -1.09
C LYS A 46 2.34 -8.87 -0.30
N GLY A 47 2.71 -8.95 0.98
CA GLY A 47 2.73 -7.79 1.86
C GLY A 47 4.08 -7.61 2.54
N TRP A 48 4.32 -6.39 3.01
CA TRP A 48 5.52 -6.02 3.76
C TRP A 48 5.11 -5.18 4.95
N ILE A 49 5.92 -5.26 6.00
CA ILE A 49 5.69 -4.48 7.22
C ILE A 49 6.97 -3.75 7.61
N CYS A 50 6.78 -2.67 8.36
CA CYS A 50 7.87 -1.97 9.02
C CYS A 50 7.70 -2.10 10.53
N GLU A 51 8.75 -2.58 11.21
CA GLU A 51 8.79 -2.66 12.67
C GLU A 51 9.73 -1.62 13.24
N ILE A 52 9.28 -0.96 14.30
CA ILE A 52 10.12 -0.10 15.15
C ILE A 52 9.86 -0.54 16.59
N ASP A 53 10.93 -0.86 17.32
CA ASP A 53 10.85 -1.33 18.71
C ASP A 53 9.87 -2.49 18.87
N SER A 54 9.96 -3.45 17.95
CA SER A 54 9.14 -4.68 17.93
C SER A 54 7.64 -4.44 17.67
N LYS A 55 7.27 -3.25 17.21
CA LYS A 55 5.87 -2.93 16.85
C LYS A 55 5.77 -2.62 15.37
N ILE A 56 4.73 -3.13 14.73
CA ILE A 56 4.45 -2.82 13.34
C ILE A 56 3.83 -1.43 13.27
N VAL A 57 4.46 -0.53 12.51
CA VAL A 57 4.03 0.87 12.38
C VAL A 57 3.57 1.21 10.97
N GLY A 58 3.75 0.32 10.02
CA GLY A 58 3.32 0.53 8.65
C GLY A 58 3.32 -0.76 7.86
N PHE A 59 2.61 -0.77 6.74
CA PHE A 59 2.56 -1.95 5.88
C PHE A 59 2.18 -1.57 4.45
N SER A 60 2.50 -2.45 3.51
CA SER A 60 2.10 -2.33 2.12
C SER A 60 1.72 -3.70 1.57
N ILE A 61 0.75 -3.75 0.65
CA ILE A 61 0.27 -4.99 0.05
C ILE A 61 -0.01 -4.75 -1.42
N ALA A 62 0.56 -5.59 -2.29
CA ALA A 62 0.30 -5.57 -3.73
C ALA A 62 -0.52 -6.79 -4.12
N ASP A 63 -1.48 -6.58 -5.03
CA ASP A 63 -2.39 -7.61 -5.54
C ASP A 63 -2.04 -7.91 -6.99
N LEU A 64 -1.64 -9.15 -7.28
CA LEU A 64 -1.34 -9.59 -8.64
C LEU A 64 -2.58 -10.00 -9.43
N LYS A 65 -3.70 -10.25 -8.76
CA LYS A 65 -4.91 -10.70 -9.43
C LYS A 65 -5.60 -9.54 -10.16
N GLU A 66 -5.80 -8.42 -9.47
CA GLU A 66 -6.43 -7.23 -10.05
C GLU A 66 -5.40 -6.17 -10.42
N HIS A 67 -4.11 -6.45 -10.24
CA HIS A 67 -3.01 -5.56 -10.61
C HIS A 67 -3.09 -4.20 -9.91
N ASN A 68 -3.31 -4.24 -8.58
CA ASN A 68 -3.42 -2.99 -7.85
C ASN A 68 -2.60 -2.98 -6.56
N ILE A 69 -2.37 -1.79 -6.06
CA ILE A 69 -1.84 -1.58 -4.72
C ILE A 69 -3.03 -1.59 -3.78
N TRP A 70 -3.17 -2.68 -3.03
CA TRP A 70 -4.31 -2.84 -2.12
C TRP A 70 -4.16 -1.99 -0.87
N ALA A 71 -2.92 -1.80 -0.41
CA ALA A 71 -2.68 -1.05 0.81
C ALA A 71 -1.27 -0.46 0.85
N LEU A 72 -1.17 0.74 1.40
CA LEU A 72 0.09 1.37 1.83
C LEU A 72 -0.30 2.35 2.94
N PHE A 73 -0.06 1.96 4.19
CA PHE A 73 -0.51 2.72 5.35
C PHE A 73 0.57 2.81 6.40
N LEU A 74 0.58 3.96 7.10
CA LEU A 74 1.47 4.21 8.24
C LEU A 74 0.63 4.65 9.44
N HIS A 75 1.05 4.22 10.63
CA HIS A 75 0.50 4.80 11.85
C HIS A 75 0.87 6.30 11.86
N PRO A 76 -0.08 7.20 12.20
CA PRO A 76 0.17 8.65 12.10
C PRO A 76 1.40 9.15 12.86
N ASP A 77 1.76 8.51 13.97
CA ASP A 77 2.91 8.92 14.78
C ASP A 77 4.26 8.66 14.07
N PHE A 78 4.25 7.93 12.98
CA PHE A 78 5.48 7.52 12.28
C PHE A 78 5.58 8.09 10.87
N GLU A 79 4.78 9.09 10.56
CA GLU A 79 4.84 9.79 9.27
C GLU A 79 6.12 10.64 9.17
N LYS A 80 6.49 11.01 7.93
CA LYS A 80 7.62 11.92 7.63
C LYS A 80 8.98 11.37 8.02
N GLN A 81 9.12 10.04 8.12
CA GLN A 81 10.39 9.40 8.43
C GLN A 81 10.93 8.55 7.28
N GLY A 82 10.30 8.63 6.11
CA GLY A 82 10.72 7.87 4.94
C GLY A 82 10.23 6.42 4.92
N ILE A 83 9.41 6.01 5.89
CA ILE A 83 8.93 4.63 5.98
C ILE A 83 8.00 4.30 4.82
N GLY A 84 7.07 5.21 4.50
CA GLY A 84 6.15 5.02 3.37
C GLY A 84 6.90 4.83 2.06
N ARG A 85 7.96 5.61 1.84
CA ARG A 85 8.81 5.47 0.65
C ARG A 85 9.45 4.09 0.59
N LYS A 86 9.97 3.59 1.69
CA LYS A 86 10.62 2.29 1.73
C LYS A 86 9.64 1.16 1.47
N LEU A 87 8.46 1.22 2.09
CA LEU A 87 7.40 0.22 1.87
C LEU A 87 6.90 0.26 0.42
N HIS A 88 6.73 1.45 -0.13
CA HIS A 88 6.34 1.64 -1.52
C HIS A 88 7.37 1.02 -2.47
N ASP A 89 8.64 1.34 -2.26
CA ASP A 89 9.69 0.93 -3.19
C ASP A 89 9.92 -0.58 -3.16
N ILE A 90 9.92 -1.22 -1.98
CA ILE A 90 10.08 -2.67 -1.90
C ILE A 90 8.89 -3.39 -2.56
N MET A 91 7.69 -2.87 -2.37
CA MET A 91 6.48 -3.43 -2.94
C MET A 91 6.49 -3.35 -4.47
N LEU A 92 6.80 -2.18 -5.04
CA LEU A 92 6.81 -2.01 -6.49
C LEU A 92 7.95 -2.79 -7.14
N ASN A 93 9.10 -2.87 -6.49
CA ASN A 93 10.19 -3.67 -7.01
C ASN A 93 9.78 -5.14 -7.11
N TRP A 94 9.14 -5.66 -6.08
CA TRP A 94 8.62 -7.03 -6.13
C TRP A 94 7.58 -7.18 -7.22
N TYR A 95 6.60 -6.26 -7.27
CA TYR A 95 5.49 -6.34 -8.22
C TYR A 95 5.99 -6.40 -9.66
N PHE A 96 6.87 -5.49 -10.05
CA PHE A 96 7.38 -5.43 -11.44
C PHE A 96 8.44 -6.48 -11.74
N ASN A 97 8.87 -7.26 -10.75
CA ASN A 97 9.64 -8.48 -11.00
C ASN A 97 8.73 -9.69 -11.19
N GLN A 98 7.44 -9.59 -10.84
CA GLN A 98 6.48 -10.67 -11.04
C GLN A 98 5.71 -10.53 -12.37
N THR A 99 5.46 -9.31 -12.82
CA THR A 99 4.59 -9.06 -13.97
C THR A 99 4.97 -7.76 -14.66
N LYS A 100 4.61 -7.64 -15.94
CA LYS A 100 4.75 -6.40 -16.70
C LYS A 100 3.45 -5.61 -16.79
N GLU A 101 2.41 -6.06 -16.10
CA GLU A 101 1.11 -5.41 -16.15
C GLU A 101 1.13 -4.07 -15.42
N THR A 102 0.43 -3.08 -15.99
CA THR A 102 0.25 -1.79 -15.35
C THR A 102 -0.43 -1.97 -14.00
N VAL A 103 0.09 -1.30 -12.98
CA VAL A 103 -0.49 -1.35 -11.63
C VAL A 103 -1.30 -0.07 -11.39
N TRP A 104 -2.41 -0.20 -10.66
CA TRP A 104 -3.26 0.93 -10.35
C TRP A 104 -3.55 1.02 -8.85
N LEU A 105 -4.01 2.18 -8.42
CA LEU A 105 -4.50 2.38 -7.07
C LEU A 105 -5.56 3.50 -7.06
N GLY A 106 -6.38 3.50 -6.01
CA GLY A 106 -7.30 4.58 -5.73
C GLY A 106 -6.95 5.20 -4.38
N THR A 107 -7.05 6.53 -4.28
CA THR A 107 -6.82 7.23 -3.01
C THR A 107 -7.73 8.45 -2.93
N ALA A 108 -8.10 8.84 -1.70
CA ALA A 108 -8.96 9.99 -1.50
C ALA A 108 -8.28 11.28 -1.97
N PRO A 109 -9.03 12.19 -2.60
CA PRO A 109 -8.46 13.48 -3.03
C PRO A 109 -8.14 14.38 -1.83
N GLY A 110 -7.15 15.25 -2.01
CA GLY A 110 -6.76 16.20 -0.98
C GLY A 110 -5.97 15.60 0.18
N THR A 111 -5.50 14.38 0.05
CA THR A 111 -4.76 13.69 1.11
C THR A 111 -3.26 13.74 0.86
N ARG A 112 -2.50 13.41 1.89
CA ARG A 112 -1.04 13.26 1.78
C ARG A 112 -0.67 12.13 0.84
N ALA A 113 -1.48 11.05 0.82
CA ALA A 113 -1.27 9.93 -0.08
C ALA A 113 -1.35 10.37 -1.55
N GLU A 114 -2.34 11.20 -1.90
CA GLU A 114 -2.44 11.72 -3.26
C GLU A 114 -1.16 12.45 -3.67
N GLN A 115 -0.65 13.33 -2.81
CA GLN A 115 0.59 14.06 -3.10
C GLN A 115 1.79 13.12 -3.20
N PHE A 116 1.85 12.13 -2.33
CA PHE A 116 2.93 11.14 -2.34
C PHE A 116 2.99 10.41 -3.68
N TYR A 117 1.84 9.95 -4.18
CA TYR A 117 1.81 9.21 -5.44
C TYR A 117 2.16 10.11 -6.62
N ARG A 118 1.69 11.36 -6.64
CA ARG A 118 2.09 12.31 -7.69
C ARG A 118 3.59 12.53 -7.73
N LYS A 119 4.21 12.69 -6.56
CA LYS A 119 5.67 12.90 -6.47
C LYS A 119 6.45 11.63 -6.77
N SER A 120 5.82 10.48 -6.69
CA SER A 120 6.48 9.18 -6.89
C SER A 120 6.40 8.68 -8.34
N GLY A 121 5.87 9.50 -9.25
CA GLY A 121 5.82 9.16 -10.67
C GLY A 121 4.56 8.45 -11.13
N TRP A 122 3.55 8.33 -10.26
CA TRP A 122 2.27 7.79 -10.65
C TRP A 122 1.50 8.80 -11.48
N LYS A 123 0.75 8.33 -12.48
CA LYS A 123 -0.04 9.19 -13.37
C LYS A 123 -1.51 9.11 -13.00
N GLU A 124 -2.12 10.25 -12.79
CA GLU A 124 -3.56 10.32 -12.57
C GLU A 124 -4.28 10.01 -13.88
N ILE A 125 -5.26 9.10 -13.83
CA ILE A 125 -6.00 8.70 -15.01
C ILE A 125 -7.51 8.88 -14.87
N GLY A 126 -7.97 9.46 -13.77
CA GLY A 126 -9.40 9.74 -13.59
C GLY A 126 -9.86 9.44 -12.18
N LEU A 127 -11.13 9.05 -12.08
CA LEU A 127 -11.76 8.74 -10.80
C LEU A 127 -12.04 7.25 -10.69
N HIS A 128 -12.06 6.76 -9.46
CA HIS A 128 -12.38 5.38 -9.15
C HIS A 128 -13.41 5.34 -8.02
N GLY A 129 -14.38 4.44 -8.15
CA GLY A 129 -15.41 4.27 -7.12
C GLY A 129 -16.18 5.56 -6.86
N LYS A 130 -16.32 5.92 -5.61
CA LYS A 130 -17.15 7.07 -5.18
C LYS A 130 -16.35 8.37 -5.06
N GLY A 131 -15.42 8.59 -5.98
CA GLY A 131 -14.69 9.86 -6.01
C GLY A 131 -13.23 9.78 -5.60
N GLU A 132 -12.67 8.58 -5.55
CA GLU A 132 -11.25 8.45 -5.37
C GLU A 132 -10.50 8.87 -6.64
N VAL A 133 -9.30 9.41 -6.47
CA VAL A 133 -8.38 9.65 -7.59
C VAL A 133 -7.73 8.33 -7.96
N LYS A 134 -7.77 7.97 -9.24
CA LYS A 134 -7.14 6.75 -9.73
C LYS A 134 -5.78 7.08 -10.34
N PHE A 135 -4.77 6.36 -9.91
CA PHE A 135 -3.41 6.46 -10.42
C PHE A 135 -2.97 5.16 -11.05
N GLU A 136 -2.09 5.27 -12.04
CA GLU A 136 -1.46 4.10 -12.68
C GLU A 136 0.04 4.30 -12.79
N MET A 137 0.76 3.16 -12.79
CA MET A 137 2.18 3.14 -13.15
C MET A 137 2.43 1.97 -14.08
N THR A 138 3.08 2.26 -15.22
CA THR A 138 3.44 1.22 -16.18
C THR A 138 4.78 0.60 -15.82
N TYR A 139 4.97 -0.63 -16.28
CA TYR A 139 6.26 -1.33 -16.15
C TYR A 139 7.41 -0.49 -16.72
N GLN A 140 7.19 0.10 -17.89
CA GLN A 140 8.20 0.91 -18.56
C GLN A 140 8.56 2.14 -17.75
N ASP A 141 7.56 2.87 -17.25
CA ASP A 141 7.80 4.07 -16.45
C ASP A 141 8.52 3.74 -15.14
N TYR A 142 8.16 2.63 -14.50
CA TYR A 142 8.82 2.23 -13.26
C TYR A 142 10.32 2.02 -13.47
N TRP A 143 10.70 1.23 -14.49
CA TRP A 143 12.11 0.93 -14.73
C TRP A 143 12.88 2.12 -15.30
N SER A 144 12.21 3.01 -16.03
CA SER A 144 12.84 4.22 -16.57
C SER A 144 13.18 5.24 -15.50
N ASN A 145 12.47 5.23 -14.38
CA ASN A 145 12.67 6.17 -13.27
C ASN A 145 13.66 5.65 -12.22
N LYS A 146 14.32 4.55 -12.48
CA LYS A 146 15.29 3.95 -11.55
C LYS A 146 16.72 4.39 -11.83
#